data_382e3fb657e9a5c0765d8e8fb4307376
#
_entry.id   382e3fb657e9a5c0765d8e8fb4307376
#
_cell.length_a   1.000
_cell.length_b   1.000
_cell.length_c   1.000
_cell.angle_alpha   90.00
_cell.angle_beta   90.00
_cell.angle_gamma   90.00
#
_symmetry.space_group_name_H-M   'P 1'
#
loop_
_entity.id
_entity.type
_entity.pdbx_description
1 polymer ?
#
loop_
_entity_poly.entity_id
_entity_poly.type
_entity_poly.pdbx_seq_one_letter_code
_entity_poly.pdbx_strand_id
1 'polypeptide(L)'
;MARSRAYIPILEQSRRHWRELALGAASLLLVLGAGIWLWPRPQPERTSAAPAIVVPKRRVTVEVLNGTQRQGAARTATRMLRRSGLDVVFLGNADSTTPLTRILARRGDSVEAKYVAAALGAGAVMVEIDTFRRVDVSVILGEDLRLRLEVHP
;
A
#
# COMPACT_ATOMS: atom_id res chain seq x y z
N MET A 1 -44.98 -46.52 -63.91
CA MET A 1 -45.31 -45.85 -62.61
C MET A 1 -44.04 -45.32 -62.00
N ALA A 2 -43.72 -44.06 -62.20
CA ALA A 2 -42.53 -43.37 -61.63
C ALA A 2 -42.95 -42.58 -60.42
N ARG A 3 -42.44 -42.91 -59.23
CA ARG A 3 -42.58 -42.12 -58.01
C ARG A 3 -41.46 -41.08 -57.94
N SER A 4 -41.83 -39.85 -58.21
CA SER A 4 -40.99 -38.66 -57.98
C SER A 4 -40.74 -38.50 -56.49
N ARG A 5 -39.51 -38.59 -56.00
CA ARG A 5 -39.15 -38.20 -54.63
C ARG A 5 -38.94 -36.68 -54.65
N ALA A 6 -39.79 -35.97 -53.96
CA ALA A 6 -39.61 -34.57 -53.68
C ALA A 6 -38.43 -34.41 -52.71
N TYR A 7 -37.38 -33.76 -53.16
CA TYR A 7 -36.25 -33.32 -52.33
C TYR A 7 -36.67 -32.06 -51.58
N ILE A 8 -36.66 -32.12 -50.28
CA ILE A 8 -37.01 -30.96 -49.42
C ILE A 8 -35.69 -30.33 -48.96
N PRO A 9 -35.31 -29.12 -49.40
CA PRO A 9 -34.09 -28.43 -48.97
C PRO A 9 -34.31 -27.62 -47.72
N ILE A 10 -34.68 -28.26 -46.58
CA ILE A 10 -34.97 -27.55 -45.34
C ILE A 10 -33.72 -27.36 -44.47
N LEU A 11 -32.64 -28.05 -44.73
CA LEU A 11 -31.48 -28.04 -43.83
C LEU A 11 -30.38 -26.99 -44.16
N GLU A 12 -30.45 -26.36 -45.31
CA GLU A 12 -29.40 -25.44 -45.77
C GLU A 12 -29.66 -24.01 -45.30
N GLN A 13 -30.92 -23.62 -45.06
CA GLN A 13 -31.29 -22.30 -44.63
C GLN A 13 -31.00 -22.05 -43.15
N SER A 14 -30.99 -23.11 -42.32
CA SER A 14 -30.65 -23.01 -40.90
C SER A 14 -29.16 -22.64 -40.62
N ARG A 15 -28.24 -23.12 -41.45
CA ARG A 15 -26.81 -22.89 -41.24
C ARG A 15 -26.36 -21.44 -41.53
N ARG A 16 -27.08 -20.70 -42.38
CA ARG A 16 -26.77 -19.31 -42.66
C ARG A 16 -27.10 -18.40 -41.45
N HIS A 17 -28.25 -18.56 -40.84
CA HIS A 17 -28.64 -17.74 -39.68
C HIS A 17 -27.71 -17.94 -38.46
N TRP A 18 -27.24 -19.17 -38.25
CA TRP A 18 -26.31 -19.43 -37.17
C TRP A 18 -24.93 -18.78 -37.38
N ARG A 19 -24.48 -18.69 -38.64
CA ARG A 19 -23.22 -18.00 -38.98
C ARG A 19 -23.31 -16.49 -38.77
N GLU A 20 -24.42 -15.88 -39.20
CA GLU A 20 -24.68 -14.45 -38.97
C GLU A 20 -24.79 -14.13 -37.46
N LEU A 21 -25.50 -14.95 -36.70
CA LEU A 21 -25.60 -14.80 -35.25
C LEU A 21 -24.26 -15.01 -34.55
N ALA A 22 -23.45 -15.96 -34.99
CA ALA A 22 -22.12 -16.21 -34.44
C ALA A 22 -21.15 -15.07 -34.74
N LEU A 23 -21.18 -14.49 -35.94
CA LEU A 23 -20.36 -13.31 -36.30
C LEU A 23 -20.80 -12.07 -35.54
N GLY A 24 -22.10 -11.88 -35.33
CA GLY A 24 -22.65 -10.78 -34.52
C GLY A 24 -22.23 -10.89 -33.05
N ALA A 25 -22.28 -12.08 -32.48
CA ALA A 25 -21.86 -12.33 -31.10
C ALA A 25 -20.34 -12.14 -30.93
N ALA A 26 -19.54 -12.58 -31.89
CA ALA A 26 -18.08 -12.43 -31.86
C ALA A 26 -17.65 -10.95 -31.94
N SER A 27 -18.32 -10.15 -32.80
CA SER A 27 -18.04 -8.71 -32.86
C SER A 27 -18.47 -7.96 -31.61
N LEU A 28 -19.59 -8.34 -30.99
CA LEU A 28 -20.03 -7.75 -29.73
C LEU A 28 -19.05 -8.04 -28.58
N LEU A 29 -18.54 -9.27 -28.50
CA LEU A 29 -17.53 -9.64 -27.51
C LEU A 29 -16.19 -8.92 -27.72
N LEU A 30 -15.78 -8.69 -28.97
CA LEU A 30 -14.59 -7.91 -29.31
C LEU A 30 -14.73 -6.44 -28.88
N VAL A 31 -15.89 -5.83 -29.12
CA VAL A 31 -16.15 -4.44 -28.72
C VAL A 31 -16.21 -4.29 -27.20
N LEU A 32 -16.85 -5.25 -26.51
CA LEU A 32 -16.91 -5.26 -25.05
C LEU A 32 -15.52 -5.52 -24.44
N GLY A 33 -14.74 -6.43 -25.00
CA GLY A 33 -13.36 -6.72 -24.57
C GLY A 33 -12.41 -5.53 -24.77
N ALA A 34 -12.52 -4.86 -25.92
CA ALA A 34 -11.74 -3.65 -26.19
C ALA A 34 -12.14 -2.49 -25.25
N GLY A 35 -13.43 -2.35 -24.96
CA GLY A 35 -13.93 -1.33 -24.02
C GLY A 35 -13.36 -1.51 -22.61
N ILE A 36 -13.25 -2.76 -22.13
CA ILE A 36 -12.64 -3.05 -20.81
C ILE A 36 -11.13 -2.81 -20.83
N TRP A 37 -10.48 -3.05 -21.96
CA TRP A 37 -9.03 -2.87 -22.09
C TRP A 37 -8.62 -1.39 -22.26
N LEU A 38 -9.46 -0.60 -22.91
CA LEU A 38 -9.29 0.85 -23.06
C LEU A 38 -9.88 1.66 -21.90
N TRP A 39 -10.57 1.00 -20.94
CA TRP A 39 -11.06 1.71 -19.76
C TRP A 39 -9.86 2.33 -19.04
N PRO A 40 -9.82 3.67 -18.87
CA PRO A 40 -8.73 4.30 -18.15
C PRO A 40 -8.70 3.69 -16.74
N ARG A 41 -7.69 2.87 -16.49
CA ARG A 41 -7.45 2.36 -15.14
C ARG A 41 -7.23 3.60 -14.27
N PRO A 42 -7.97 3.76 -13.14
CA PRO A 42 -7.67 4.83 -12.24
C PRO A 42 -6.19 4.65 -11.84
N GLN A 43 -5.34 5.45 -12.44
CA GLN A 43 -3.97 5.54 -11.97
C GLN A 43 -4.10 6.10 -10.57
N PRO A 44 -3.53 5.43 -9.54
CA PRO A 44 -3.40 6.10 -8.26
C PRO A 44 -2.71 7.41 -8.59
N GLU A 45 -3.40 8.51 -8.34
CA GLU A 45 -2.84 9.84 -8.53
C GLU A 45 -1.51 9.84 -7.77
N ARG A 46 -0.42 9.69 -8.52
CA ARG A 46 0.89 10.05 -8.03
C ARG A 46 0.83 11.56 -7.92
N THR A 47 0.21 12.01 -6.84
CA THR A 47 0.37 13.37 -6.38
C THR A 47 1.87 13.52 -6.16
N SER A 48 2.56 13.96 -7.21
CA SER A 48 4.01 14.17 -7.25
C SER A 48 4.42 15.42 -6.46
N ALA A 49 3.52 15.96 -5.67
CA ALA A 49 3.87 16.81 -4.56
C ALA A 49 4.22 15.86 -3.41
N ALA A 50 5.51 15.63 -3.17
CA ALA A 50 5.93 15.10 -1.88
C ALA A 50 5.15 15.89 -0.82
N PRO A 51 4.36 15.23 0.04
CA PRO A 51 3.57 15.96 1.03
C PRO A 51 4.55 16.85 1.78
N ALA A 52 4.29 18.16 1.77
CA ALA A 52 5.13 19.10 2.50
C ALA A 52 5.21 18.59 3.94
N ILE A 53 6.41 18.17 4.35
CA ILE A 53 6.62 17.63 5.68
C ILE A 53 6.39 18.77 6.64
N VAL A 54 5.27 18.77 7.31
CA VAL A 54 4.95 19.79 8.31
C VAL A 54 5.83 19.53 9.52
N VAL A 55 6.83 20.38 9.72
CA VAL A 55 7.68 20.34 10.91
C VAL A 55 6.84 20.76 12.10
N PRO A 56 6.70 19.92 13.13
CA PRO A 56 5.93 20.26 14.31
C PRO A 56 6.50 21.51 15.00
N LYS A 57 5.64 22.43 15.38
CA LYS A 57 6.05 23.67 16.09
C LYS A 57 6.46 23.42 17.55
N ARG A 58 6.12 22.26 18.10
CA ARG A 58 6.43 21.86 19.47
C ARG A 58 7.41 20.68 19.48
N ARG A 59 8.06 20.50 20.61
CA ARG A 59 8.92 19.32 20.84
C ARG A 59 8.05 18.06 20.83
N VAL A 60 8.40 17.09 19.98
CA VAL A 60 7.69 15.81 19.85
C VAL A 60 8.45 14.76 20.64
N THR A 61 7.78 14.14 21.60
CA THR A 61 8.32 13.05 22.40
C THR A 61 8.06 11.71 21.73
N VAL A 62 9.12 10.90 21.60
CA VAL A 62 9.08 9.62 20.87
C VAL A 62 9.62 8.49 21.75
N GLU A 63 8.96 7.35 21.73
CA GLU A 63 9.56 6.09 22.16
C GLU A 63 9.90 5.21 20.95
N VAL A 64 11.00 4.44 21.06
CA VAL A 64 11.47 3.56 20.00
C VAL A 64 11.61 2.15 20.53
N LEU A 65 10.84 1.23 19.98
CA LEU A 65 10.83 -0.19 20.36
C LEU A 65 11.41 -1.05 19.22
N ASN A 66 12.37 -1.88 19.55
CA ASN A 66 12.96 -2.81 18.59
C ASN A 66 12.09 -4.06 18.46
N GLY A 67 11.31 -4.16 17.39
CA GLY A 67 10.58 -5.37 16.99
C GLY A 67 11.31 -6.18 15.92
N THR A 68 12.64 -6.04 15.81
CA THR A 68 13.49 -6.82 14.89
C THR A 68 14.40 -7.77 15.66
N GLN A 69 14.96 -8.74 14.97
CA GLN A 69 16.02 -9.59 15.55
C GLN A 69 17.39 -8.90 15.55
N ARG A 70 17.52 -7.71 14.93
CA ARG A 70 18.79 -6.99 14.80
C ARG A 70 19.10 -6.20 16.08
N GLN A 71 20.19 -6.57 16.72
CA GLN A 71 20.67 -5.83 17.88
C GLN A 71 21.08 -4.41 17.50
N GLY A 72 20.74 -3.44 18.35
CA GLY A 72 21.10 -2.04 18.16
C GLY A 72 20.21 -1.26 17.16
N ALA A 73 19.20 -1.88 16.54
CA ALA A 73 18.31 -1.20 15.63
C ALA A 73 17.62 0.03 16.28
N ALA A 74 17.10 -0.11 17.51
CA ALA A 74 16.50 1.00 18.23
C ALA A 74 17.49 2.14 18.52
N ARG A 75 18.76 1.83 18.85
CA ARG A 75 19.80 2.85 19.05
C ARG A 75 20.08 3.63 17.77
N THR A 76 20.15 2.92 16.63
CA THR A 76 20.40 3.57 15.33
C THR A 76 19.23 4.45 14.92
N ALA A 77 17.99 3.95 15.04
CA ALA A 77 16.80 4.76 14.81
C ALA A 77 16.72 5.98 15.73
N THR A 78 17.04 5.81 17.01
CA THR A 78 17.11 6.92 17.97
C THR A 78 18.07 8.02 17.53
N ARG A 79 19.29 7.65 17.05
CA ARG A 79 20.24 8.65 16.55
C ARG A 79 19.69 9.41 15.34
N MET A 80 19.04 8.72 14.42
CA MET A 80 18.41 9.36 13.24
C MET A 80 17.31 10.33 13.65
N LEU A 81 16.41 9.91 14.52
CA LEU A 81 15.30 10.75 15.00
C LEU A 81 15.78 11.98 15.75
N ARG A 82 16.79 11.84 16.62
CA ARG A 82 17.39 12.98 17.35
C ARG A 82 18.06 13.97 16.41
N ARG A 83 18.73 13.52 15.35
CA ARG A 83 19.30 14.40 14.30
C ARG A 83 18.20 15.21 13.57
N SER A 84 16.99 14.66 13.49
CA SER A 84 15.82 15.34 12.92
C SER A 84 15.05 16.21 13.93
N GLY A 85 15.63 16.47 15.12
CA GLY A 85 15.05 17.35 16.13
C GLY A 85 13.96 16.71 16.98
N LEU A 86 13.77 15.39 16.92
CA LEU A 86 12.81 14.66 17.73
C LEU A 86 13.39 14.29 19.10
N ASP A 87 12.57 14.35 20.14
CA ASP A 87 12.96 14.02 21.50
C ASP A 87 12.68 12.56 21.82
N VAL A 88 13.65 11.69 21.59
CA VAL A 88 13.51 10.28 21.95
C VAL A 88 13.75 10.11 23.44
N VAL A 89 12.66 9.89 24.18
CA VAL A 89 12.64 9.76 25.64
C VAL A 89 12.79 8.33 26.14
N PHE A 90 12.46 7.36 25.30
CA PHE A 90 12.58 5.95 25.64
C PHE A 90 13.04 5.12 24.45
N LEU A 91 13.88 4.11 24.70
CA LEU A 91 14.22 3.07 23.74
C LEU A 91 14.24 1.71 24.45
N GLY A 92 13.72 0.69 23.77
CA GLY A 92 13.59 -0.66 24.33
C GLY A 92 13.36 -1.71 23.26
N ASN A 93 12.89 -2.86 23.67
CA ASN A 93 12.46 -3.92 22.77
C ASN A 93 10.92 -3.98 22.76
N ALA A 94 10.36 -4.34 21.62
CA ALA A 94 8.95 -4.70 21.54
C ALA A 94 8.71 -6.10 22.14
N ASP A 95 7.48 -6.38 22.54
CA ASP A 95 7.11 -7.68 23.14
C ASP A 95 7.24 -8.83 22.14
N SER A 96 7.19 -8.52 20.85
CA SER A 96 7.33 -9.49 19.76
C SER A 96 8.02 -8.89 18.54
N THR A 97 8.59 -9.75 17.70
CA THR A 97 9.12 -9.34 16.42
C THR A 97 7.98 -8.99 15.46
N THR A 98 8.20 -7.98 14.61
CA THR A 98 7.23 -7.55 13.61
C THR A 98 7.88 -7.43 12.23
N PRO A 99 7.19 -7.86 11.15
CA PRO A 99 7.73 -7.75 9.80
C PRO A 99 7.75 -6.31 9.30
N LEU A 100 6.81 -5.47 9.76
CA LEU A 100 6.64 -4.10 9.27
C LEU A 100 6.83 -3.08 10.38
N THR A 101 7.53 -2.00 10.08
CA THR A 101 7.67 -0.84 10.95
C THR A 101 6.34 -0.11 11.10
N ARG A 102 5.95 0.14 12.33
CA ARG A 102 4.72 0.86 12.68
C ARG A 102 5.05 2.12 13.47
N ILE A 103 4.32 3.19 13.16
CA ILE A 103 4.47 4.49 13.81
C ILE A 103 3.10 4.89 14.33
N LEU A 104 2.94 4.88 15.63
CA LEU A 104 1.67 5.04 16.30
C LEU A 104 1.56 6.47 16.83
N ALA A 105 0.57 7.24 16.32
CA ALA A 105 0.20 8.53 16.87
C ALA A 105 -0.60 8.32 18.17
N ARG A 106 -0.02 8.69 19.31
CA ARG A 106 -0.61 8.44 20.63
C ARG A 106 -1.57 9.51 21.12
N ARG A 107 -1.58 10.69 20.45
CA ARG A 107 -2.44 11.83 20.83
C ARG A 107 -3.61 12.07 19.88
N GLY A 108 -3.85 11.19 18.92
CA GLY A 108 -4.95 11.29 17.96
C GLY A 108 -4.63 12.12 16.71
N ASP A 109 -3.63 13.00 16.72
CA ASP A 109 -3.15 13.71 15.53
C ASP A 109 -2.00 12.95 14.88
N SER A 110 -2.10 12.72 13.58
CA SER A 110 -1.10 11.98 12.81
C SER A 110 0.06 12.85 12.28
N VAL A 111 0.04 14.15 12.49
CA VAL A 111 1.06 15.08 11.94
C VAL A 111 2.44 14.74 12.47
N GLU A 112 2.58 14.56 13.77
CA GLU A 112 3.84 14.20 14.39
C GLU A 112 4.32 12.81 13.95
N ALA A 113 3.40 11.84 13.85
CA ALA A 113 3.72 10.49 13.40
C ALA A 113 4.18 10.48 11.92
N LYS A 114 3.58 11.29 11.06
CA LYS A 114 4.04 11.48 9.68
C LYS A 114 5.44 12.11 9.61
N TYR A 115 5.72 13.06 10.49
CA TYR A 115 7.05 13.66 10.59
C TYR A 115 8.10 12.62 11.01
N VAL A 116 7.77 11.78 12.00
CA VAL A 116 8.63 10.66 12.42
C VAL A 116 8.86 9.66 11.30
N ALA A 117 7.80 9.30 10.53
CA ALA A 117 7.89 8.40 9.38
C ALA A 117 8.85 8.96 8.32
N ALA A 118 8.75 10.24 8.01
CA ALA A 118 9.62 10.92 7.07
C ALA A 118 11.09 10.97 7.56
N ALA A 119 11.31 11.20 8.85
CA ALA A 119 12.65 11.19 9.44
C ALA A 119 13.31 9.80 9.43
N LEU A 120 12.53 8.72 9.54
CA LEU A 120 13.01 7.34 9.42
C LEU A 120 13.13 6.87 7.97
N GLY A 121 12.40 7.50 7.04
CA GLY A 121 12.29 7.07 5.66
C GLY A 121 11.45 5.81 5.45
N ALA A 122 10.71 5.36 6.46
CA ALA A 122 9.86 4.16 6.42
C ALA A 122 8.83 4.14 7.56
N GLY A 123 7.87 3.23 7.48
CA GLY A 123 6.91 2.91 8.52
C GLY A 123 5.46 3.31 8.16
N ALA A 124 4.53 2.45 8.52
CA ALA A 124 3.11 2.71 8.39
C ALA A 124 2.62 3.56 9.57
N VAL A 125 2.00 4.71 9.26
CA VAL A 125 1.43 5.60 10.28
C VAL A 125 0.03 5.13 10.64
N MET A 126 -0.21 4.96 11.94
CA MET A 126 -1.50 4.56 12.51
C MET A 126 -1.84 5.48 13.68
N VAL A 127 -3.12 5.65 13.94
CA VAL A 127 -3.60 6.39 15.12
C VAL A 127 -4.03 5.37 16.17
N GLU A 128 -3.36 5.40 17.30
CA GLU A 128 -3.67 4.54 18.45
C GLU A 128 -3.50 5.37 19.72
N ILE A 129 -4.61 5.90 20.23
CA ILE A 129 -4.62 6.84 21.32
C ILE A 129 -4.19 6.14 22.62
N ASP A 130 -3.17 6.70 23.27
CA ASP A 130 -2.79 6.32 24.63
C ASP A 130 -3.45 7.26 25.65
N THR A 131 -4.33 6.71 26.47
CA THR A 131 -5.01 7.47 27.53
C THR A 131 -4.05 8.05 28.57
N PHE A 132 -2.90 7.40 28.78
CA PHE A 132 -1.86 7.86 29.71
C PHE A 132 -0.95 8.95 29.12
N ARG A 133 -1.00 9.16 27.80
CA ARG A 133 -0.26 10.23 27.08
C ARG A 133 1.22 10.34 27.43
N ARG A 134 1.90 9.23 27.61
CA ARG A 134 3.32 9.18 28.01
C ARG A 134 4.23 9.79 26.93
N VAL A 135 3.93 9.51 25.67
CA VAL A 135 4.65 10.00 24.50
C VAL A 135 3.67 10.50 23.43
N ASP A 136 4.16 11.28 22.49
CA ASP A 136 3.37 11.72 21.35
C ASP A 136 3.32 10.64 20.26
N VAL A 137 4.43 9.94 20.06
CA VAL A 137 4.58 8.92 19.01
C VAL A 137 5.34 7.70 19.55
N SER A 138 4.82 6.49 19.25
CA SER A 138 5.53 5.23 19.48
C SER A 138 5.98 4.65 18.14
N VAL A 139 7.25 4.30 18.05
CA VAL A 139 7.86 3.66 16.87
C VAL A 139 8.17 2.20 17.22
N ILE A 140 7.57 1.26 16.50
CA ILE A 140 7.89 -0.16 16.57
C ILE A 140 8.63 -0.53 15.29
N LEU A 141 9.92 -0.77 15.40
CA LEU A 141 10.77 -1.10 14.25
C LEU A 141 10.47 -2.52 13.77
N GLY A 142 10.27 -2.69 12.47
CA GLY A 142 10.07 -3.97 11.81
C GLY A 142 11.28 -4.40 10.99
N GLU A 143 11.26 -5.64 10.51
CA GLU A 143 12.33 -6.23 9.69
C GLU A 143 12.47 -5.54 8.31
N ASP A 144 11.43 -4.83 7.84
CA ASP A 144 11.43 -4.04 6.62
C ASP A 144 12.35 -2.81 6.69
N LEU A 145 12.65 -2.32 7.89
CA LEU A 145 13.46 -1.13 8.07
C LEU A 145 14.95 -1.43 7.82
N ARG A 146 15.44 -1.00 6.68
CA ARG A 146 16.87 -1.06 6.33
C ARG A 146 17.57 0.19 6.84
N LEU A 147 17.87 0.22 8.12
CA LEU A 147 18.72 1.25 8.67
C LEU A 147 20.15 1.09 8.08
N ARG A 148 20.63 2.13 7.42
CA ARG A 148 22.02 2.20 7.02
C ARG A 148 22.85 2.29 8.32
N LEU A 149 23.41 1.16 8.74
CA LEU A 149 24.42 1.16 9.79
C LEU A 149 25.63 1.88 9.22
N GLU A 150 25.77 3.16 9.51
CA GLU A 150 27.04 3.84 9.33
C GLU A 150 28.01 3.20 10.33
N VAL A 151 28.76 2.24 9.84
CA VAL A 151 29.95 1.75 10.53
C VAL A 151 30.96 2.88 10.40
N HIS A 152 31.06 3.73 11.42
CA HIS A 152 32.25 4.54 11.59
C HIS A 152 33.38 3.62 12.05
N PRO A 153 34.52 3.60 11.32
CA PRO A 153 35.72 2.90 11.75
C PRO A 153 36.25 3.47 13.07
#